data_43a32dcf33da4b9972aee38763587925
#
_entry.id   43a32dcf33da4b9972aee38763587925
#
_cell.length_a   1.000
_cell.length_b   1.000
_cell.length_c   1.000
_cell.angle_alpha   90.00
_cell.angle_beta   90.00
_cell.angle_gamma   90.00
#
_symmetry.space_group_name_H-M   'P 1'
#
loop_
_entity.id
_entity.type
_entity.pdbx_description
1 polymer ?
#
loop_
_entity_poly.entity_id
_entity_poly.type
_entity_poly.pdbx_seq_one_letter_code
_entity_poly.pdbx_strand_id
1 'polypeptide(L)'
;MCSNYLFPSKRNLMLLGVDTSQFDLELKDHVFPSYHAPIILNGSEHLELDIAKFGLLPSWAKELKFSSHTYNARTESVADKPSFRHAWKYSKFCLVPVQEFYEPNTSMASHTGTPSSVKMISLSRLQGSMMMR
;
A
#
# COMPACT_ATOMS: atom_id res chain seq x y z
N MET A 1 3.27 -12.11 7.65
CA MET A 1 3.48 -10.65 7.44
C MET A 1 4.05 -10.43 6.05
N CYS A 2 3.48 -9.49 5.28
CA CYS A 2 3.94 -9.21 3.92
C CYS A 2 5.37 -8.65 3.93
N SER A 3 6.27 -9.18 3.10
CA SER A 3 7.65 -8.67 2.94
C SER A 3 7.77 -7.78 1.70
N ASN A 4 7.03 -8.12 0.66
CA ASN A 4 6.96 -7.41 -0.62
C ASN A 4 5.72 -7.87 -1.38
N TYR A 5 5.36 -7.16 -2.43
CA TYR A 5 4.23 -7.52 -3.27
C TYR A 5 4.51 -7.25 -4.76
N LEU A 6 3.75 -7.93 -5.60
CA LEU A 6 3.74 -7.70 -7.04
C LEU A 6 2.63 -6.71 -7.37
N PHE A 7 2.99 -5.63 -8.07
CA PHE A 7 2.04 -4.63 -8.51
C PHE A 7 1.27 -5.13 -9.76
N PRO A 8 -0.04 -4.91 -9.86
CA PRO A 8 -0.83 -5.34 -11.01
C PRO A 8 -0.49 -4.53 -12.27
N SER A 9 -0.65 -5.17 -13.43
CA SER A 9 -0.46 -4.50 -14.72
C SER A 9 -1.44 -3.33 -14.90
N LYS A 10 -1.08 -2.36 -15.73
CA LYS A 10 -1.94 -1.22 -16.11
C LYS A 10 -3.32 -1.68 -16.59
N ARG A 11 -3.37 -2.78 -17.36
CA ARG A 11 -4.62 -3.38 -17.83
C ARG A 11 -5.53 -3.81 -16.66
N ASN A 12 -4.96 -4.45 -15.65
CA ASN A 12 -5.72 -4.90 -14.48
C ASN A 12 -6.28 -3.72 -13.67
N LEU A 13 -5.54 -2.63 -13.56
CA LEU A 13 -6.02 -1.40 -12.91
C LEU A 13 -7.19 -0.77 -13.69
N MET A 14 -7.12 -0.73 -15.01
CA MET A 14 -8.20 -0.22 -15.85
C MET A 14 -9.48 -1.05 -15.70
N LEU A 15 -9.36 -2.37 -15.53
CA LEU A 15 -10.52 -3.25 -15.27
C LEU A 15 -11.19 -2.96 -13.92
N LEU A 16 -10.48 -2.33 -12.98
CA LEU A 16 -11.00 -1.88 -11.69
C LEU A 16 -11.63 -0.47 -11.75
N GLY A 17 -11.70 0.14 -12.94
CA GLY A 17 -12.23 1.48 -13.11
C GLY A 17 -11.31 2.60 -12.65
N VAL A 18 -10.01 2.32 -12.49
CA VAL A 18 -9.01 3.32 -12.11
C VAL A 18 -8.48 4.01 -13.37
N ASP A 19 -8.53 5.33 -13.39
CA ASP A 19 -7.91 6.09 -14.47
C ASP A 19 -6.38 6.02 -14.37
N THR A 20 -5.77 5.44 -15.38
CA THR A 20 -4.32 5.28 -15.48
C THR A 20 -3.69 6.17 -16.56
N SER A 21 -4.46 7.06 -17.17
CA SER A 21 -4.04 7.85 -18.33
C SER A 21 -2.89 8.82 -18.01
N GLN A 22 -2.83 9.31 -16.77
CA GLN A 22 -1.81 10.27 -16.33
C GLN A 22 -0.54 9.59 -15.77
N PHE A 23 -0.52 8.26 -15.71
CA PHE A 23 0.59 7.52 -15.15
C PHE A 23 1.36 6.76 -16.25
N ASP A 24 2.45 7.35 -16.68
CA ASP A 24 3.47 6.65 -17.46
C ASP A 24 4.48 6.01 -16.49
N LEU A 25 4.08 4.85 -15.96
CA LEU A 25 4.80 4.23 -14.86
C LEU A 25 5.68 3.10 -15.38
N GLU A 26 6.95 3.39 -15.57
CA GLU A 26 8.01 2.38 -15.50
C GLU A 26 8.23 1.98 -14.02
N LEU A 27 7.21 1.39 -13.41
CA LEU A 27 7.33 0.88 -12.05
C LEU A 27 7.95 -0.50 -12.06
N LYS A 28 8.76 -0.76 -11.05
CA LYS A 28 9.23 -2.11 -10.78
C LYS A 28 8.03 -2.98 -10.40
N ASP A 29 7.91 -4.14 -11.02
CA ASP A 29 6.81 -5.07 -10.74
C ASP A 29 6.78 -5.47 -9.26
N HIS A 30 7.95 -5.68 -8.64
CA HIS A 30 8.08 -5.99 -7.22
C HIS A 30 8.31 -4.74 -6.38
N VAL A 31 7.41 -4.53 -5.42
CA VAL A 31 7.46 -3.41 -4.47
C VAL A 31 7.95 -3.90 -3.12
N PHE A 32 9.11 -3.41 -2.70
CA PHE A 32 9.72 -3.67 -1.40
C PHE A 32 9.49 -2.49 -0.44
N PRO A 33 9.64 -2.70 0.89
CA PRO A 33 9.59 -1.61 1.85
C PRO A 33 10.48 -0.44 1.45
N SER A 34 9.97 0.77 1.61
CA SER A 34 10.59 2.04 1.19
C SER A 34 10.59 2.34 -0.31
N TYR A 35 10.09 1.45 -1.18
CA TYR A 35 9.88 1.77 -2.59
C TYR A 35 8.64 2.64 -2.78
N HIS A 36 8.64 3.43 -3.86
CA HIS A 36 7.45 4.16 -4.29
C HIS A 36 6.57 3.25 -5.15
N ALA A 37 5.27 3.30 -4.91
CA ALA A 37 4.29 2.51 -5.63
C ALA A 37 2.95 3.25 -5.69
N PRO A 38 2.11 2.94 -6.70
CA PRO A 38 0.78 3.52 -6.81
C PRO A 38 -0.13 3.06 -5.69
N ILE A 39 -0.94 4.00 -5.24
CA ILE A 39 -2.06 3.81 -4.32
C ILE A 39 -3.32 4.38 -4.96
N ILE A 40 -4.46 3.89 -4.52
CA ILE A 40 -5.76 4.40 -4.93
C ILE A 40 -6.39 5.13 -3.76
N LEU A 41 -6.81 6.35 -4.00
CA LEU A 41 -7.48 7.21 -3.05
C LEU A 41 -8.94 7.39 -3.46
N ASN A 42 -9.78 7.66 -2.49
CA ASN A 42 -11.15 8.08 -2.75
C ASN A 42 -11.13 9.58 -3.05
N GLY A 43 -11.30 9.92 -4.32
CA GLY A 43 -11.50 11.29 -4.77
C GLY A 43 -12.94 11.76 -4.54
N SER A 44 -13.24 12.98 -4.97
CA SER A 44 -14.58 13.56 -4.82
C SER A 44 -15.65 12.90 -5.71
N GLU A 45 -15.28 12.46 -6.89
CA GLU A 45 -16.20 11.89 -7.90
C GLU A 45 -15.78 10.49 -8.37
N HIS A 46 -14.50 10.18 -8.32
CA HIS A 46 -13.94 8.93 -8.81
C HIS A 46 -12.71 8.49 -8.00
N LEU A 47 -12.27 7.27 -8.23
CA LEU A 47 -11.03 6.77 -7.63
C LEU A 47 -9.81 7.41 -8.30
N GLU A 48 -8.95 7.99 -7.51
CA GLU A 48 -7.73 8.67 -7.94
C GLU A 48 -6.50 7.81 -7.68
N LEU A 49 -5.58 7.79 -8.65
CA LEU A 49 -4.28 7.15 -8.50
C LEU A 49 -3.27 8.19 -7.98
N ASP A 50 -2.47 7.81 -6.99
CA ASP A 50 -1.39 8.62 -6.44
C ASP A 50 -0.17 7.73 -6.18
N ILE A 51 0.99 8.31 -5.98
CA ILE A 51 2.23 7.60 -5.67
C ILE A 51 2.59 7.80 -4.21
N ALA A 52 2.84 6.71 -3.51
CA ALA A 52 3.27 6.74 -2.12
C ALA A 52 4.42 5.77 -1.85
N LYS A 53 5.13 6.01 -0.76
CA LYS A 53 6.17 5.11 -0.28
C LYS A 53 5.56 3.93 0.48
N PHE A 54 6.02 2.72 0.19
CA PHE A 54 5.63 1.53 0.94
C PHE A 54 6.28 1.54 2.34
N GLY A 55 5.49 1.88 3.34
CA GLY A 55 5.89 2.06 4.73
C GLY A 55 5.47 3.42 5.27
N LEU A 56 4.82 3.44 6.43
CA LEU A 56 4.32 4.65 7.06
C LEU A 56 5.46 5.47 7.66
N LEU A 57 5.49 6.76 7.37
CA LEU A 57 6.35 7.72 8.07
C LEU A 57 5.50 8.56 9.03
N PRO A 58 5.53 8.28 10.35
CA PRO A 58 4.81 9.10 11.32
C PRO A 58 5.36 10.54 11.34
N SER A 59 4.50 11.52 11.64
CA SER A 59 4.89 12.94 11.66
C SER A 59 6.01 13.29 12.62
N TRP A 60 6.20 12.49 13.66
CA TRP A 60 7.28 12.67 14.65
C TRP A 60 8.60 12.00 14.24
N ALA A 61 8.60 11.14 13.20
CA ALA A 61 9.82 10.48 12.73
C ALA A 61 10.70 11.47 11.96
N LYS A 62 11.96 11.58 12.37
CA LYS A 62 12.93 12.51 11.76
C LYS A 62 13.61 11.91 10.52
N GLU A 63 13.66 10.59 10.43
CA GLU A 63 14.39 9.87 9.37
C GLU A 63 13.45 9.12 8.44
N LEU A 64 13.63 9.29 7.16
CA LEU A 64 12.87 8.54 6.12
C LEU A 64 13.07 7.02 6.22
N LYS A 65 14.21 6.58 6.74
CA LYS A 65 14.53 5.17 6.96
C LYS A 65 13.55 4.49 7.93
N PHE A 66 12.88 5.25 8.80
CA PHE A 66 11.89 4.70 9.73
C PHE A 66 10.77 3.96 9.01
N SER A 67 10.40 4.36 7.81
CA SER A 67 9.36 3.71 7.00
C SER A 67 9.64 2.24 6.69
N SER A 68 10.92 1.81 6.70
CA SER A 68 11.29 0.41 6.49
C SER A 68 10.90 -0.52 7.64
N HIS A 69 10.46 0.02 8.78
CA HIS A 69 10.00 -0.74 9.96
C HIS A 69 8.50 -0.64 10.18
N THR A 70 7.79 0.15 9.37
CA THR A 70 6.38 0.48 9.55
C THR A 70 5.52 0.13 8.34
N TYR A 71 5.91 -0.88 7.58
CA TYR A 71 5.19 -1.35 6.39
C TYR A 71 4.15 -2.44 6.69
N ASN A 72 4.12 -2.95 7.93
CA ASN A 72 3.11 -3.90 8.39
C ASN A 72 2.43 -3.39 9.67
N ALA A 73 1.12 -3.32 9.66
CA ALA A 73 0.31 -3.03 10.83
C ALA A 73 -0.65 -4.20 11.11
N ARG A 74 -0.79 -4.58 12.36
CA ARG A 74 -1.76 -5.59 12.79
C ARG A 74 -3.02 -4.92 13.29
N THR A 75 -4.20 -5.45 12.93
CA THR A 75 -5.50 -4.91 13.36
C THR A 75 -5.62 -4.78 14.85
N GLU A 76 -5.06 -5.78 15.57
CA GLU A 76 -5.15 -5.88 17.02
C GLU A 76 -4.40 -4.76 17.75
N SER A 77 -3.47 -4.11 17.09
CA SER A 77 -2.59 -3.11 17.72
C SER A 77 -2.45 -1.80 16.95
N VAL A 78 -3.06 -1.68 15.78
CA VAL A 78 -2.91 -0.49 14.90
C VAL A 78 -3.42 0.79 15.59
N ALA A 79 -4.48 0.68 16.38
CA ALA A 79 -5.08 1.81 17.08
C ALA A 79 -4.18 2.36 18.21
N ASP A 80 -3.34 1.51 18.81
CA ASP A 80 -2.56 1.86 20.00
C ASP A 80 -1.10 2.22 19.69
N LYS A 81 -0.54 1.60 18.65
CA LYS A 81 0.88 1.83 18.31
C LYS A 81 1.15 3.26 17.89
N PRO A 82 2.17 3.94 18.48
CA PRO A 82 2.49 5.33 18.17
C PRO A 82 2.67 5.62 16.68
N SER A 83 3.22 4.67 15.93
CA SER A 83 3.45 4.84 14.50
C SER A 83 2.16 4.93 13.69
N PHE A 84 1.07 4.28 14.12
CA PHE A 84 -0.14 4.09 13.32
C PHE A 84 -1.37 4.78 13.89
N ARG A 85 -1.45 4.95 15.22
CA ARG A 85 -2.66 5.43 15.91
C ARG A 85 -3.22 6.75 15.36
N HIS A 86 -2.35 7.67 14.95
CA HIS A 86 -2.80 8.95 14.39
C HIS A 86 -3.53 8.75 13.06
N ALA A 87 -2.94 7.98 12.19
CA ALA A 87 -3.50 7.66 10.89
C ALA A 87 -4.82 6.89 11.00
N TRP A 88 -4.85 5.93 11.90
CA TRP A 88 -6.02 5.14 12.22
C TRP A 88 -7.17 6.02 12.76
N LYS A 89 -6.87 6.86 13.76
CA LYS A 89 -7.84 7.76 14.39
C LYS A 89 -8.51 8.71 13.38
N TYR A 90 -7.78 9.20 12.40
CA TYR A 90 -8.27 10.14 11.40
C TYR A 90 -8.70 9.49 10.09
N SER A 91 -8.89 8.17 10.09
CA SER A 91 -9.36 7.39 8.93
C SER A 91 -8.61 7.70 7.63
N LYS A 92 -7.31 7.91 7.74
CA LYS A 92 -6.46 8.20 6.57
C LYS A 92 -6.12 6.90 5.87
N PHE A 93 -6.98 6.47 4.97
CA PHE A 93 -6.90 5.20 4.29
C PHE A 93 -6.66 5.35 2.80
N CYS A 94 -6.02 4.36 2.20
CA CYS A 94 -5.91 4.20 0.76
C CYS A 94 -6.06 2.72 0.39
N LEU A 95 -6.27 2.44 -0.89
CA LEU A 95 -6.19 1.08 -1.42
C LEU A 95 -4.81 0.86 -2.03
N VAL A 96 -4.21 -0.28 -1.77
CA VAL A 96 -3.00 -0.72 -2.46
C VAL A 96 -3.39 -1.82 -3.44
N PRO A 97 -3.29 -1.58 -4.74
CA PRO A 97 -3.55 -2.61 -5.71
C PRO A 97 -2.40 -3.63 -5.70
N VAL A 98 -2.74 -4.90 -5.45
CA VAL A 98 -1.78 -5.99 -5.30
C VAL A 98 -2.23 -7.16 -6.17
N GLN A 99 -1.35 -7.68 -7.00
CA GLN A 99 -1.57 -8.91 -7.74
C GLN A 99 -1.20 -10.14 -6.90
N GLU A 100 -0.04 -10.09 -6.24
CA GLU A 100 0.48 -11.12 -5.37
C GLU A 100 1.23 -10.47 -4.20
N PHE A 101 1.24 -11.11 -3.04
CA PHE A 101 2.06 -10.68 -1.92
C PHE A 101 2.87 -11.84 -1.35
N TYR A 102 4.03 -11.54 -0.80
CA TYR A 102 4.98 -12.52 -0.30
C TYR A 102 5.14 -12.39 1.21
N GLU A 103 5.13 -13.54 1.89
CA GLU A 103 5.38 -13.61 3.33
C GLU A 103 6.66 -14.42 3.62
N PRO A 104 7.55 -13.93 4.46
CA PRO A 104 8.70 -14.72 4.87
C PRO A 104 8.23 -15.91 5.73
N ASN A 105 8.76 -17.09 5.46
CA ASN A 105 8.53 -18.33 6.24
C ASN A 105 7.15 -18.98 6.16
N THR A 106 6.36 -18.74 5.14
CA THR A 106 5.27 -19.65 4.82
C THR A 106 5.70 -20.56 3.67
N SER A 107 5.74 -21.87 3.93
CA SER A 107 5.85 -22.87 2.89
C SER A 107 4.85 -22.56 1.77
N MET A 108 5.38 -22.22 0.59
CA MET A 108 4.74 -22.15 -0.71
C MET A 108 3.20 -22.25 -0.70
N ALA A 109 2.52 -21.25 -0.23
CA ALA A 109 1.12 -21.03 -0.56
C ALA A 109 1.09 -20.01 -1.69
N SER A 110 1.31 -20.49 -2.91
CA SER A 110 0.98 -19.75 -4.12
C SER A 110 -0.54 -19.61 -4.18
N HIS A 111 -1.05 -18.52 -3.64
CA HIS A 111 -2.40 -18.12 -3.98
C HIS A 111 -2.35 -17.49 -5.37
N THR A 112 -2.50 -18.33 -6.39
CA THR A 112 -2.93 -17.91 -7.71
C THR A 112 -4.35 -17.35 -7.56
N GLY A 113 -4.44 -16.13 -7.06
CA GLY A 113 -5.68 -15.38 -7.03
C GLY A 113 -6.00 -14.93 -8.45
N THR A 114 -7.22 -15.17 -8.89
CA THR A 114 -7.82 -14.53 -10.07
C THR A 114 -7.53 -13.01 -10.05
N PRO A 115 -7.34 -12.36 -11.22
CA PRO A 115 -6.83 -10.98 -11.34
C PRO A 115 -7.72 -9.86 -10.77
N SER A 116 -8.67 -10.18 -9.93
CA SER A 116 -9.64 -9.25 -9.32
C SER A 116 -9.50 -9.06 -7.81
N SER A 117 -8.43 -9.52 -7.18
CA SER A 117 -8.25 -9.36 -5.74
C SER A 117 -7.56 -8.04 -5.41
N VAL A 118 -8.32 -6.95 -5.39
CA VAL A 118 -7.90 -5.75 -4.67
C VAL A 118 -8.06 -6.04 -3.19
N LYS A 119 -6.96 -6.25 -2.49
CA LYS A 119 -6.99 -6.32 -1.03
C LYS A 119 -7.05 -4.90 -0.49
N MET A 120 -8.13 -4.59 0.21
CA MET A 120 -8.30 -3.35 0.94
C MET A 120 -7.31 -3.34 2.10
N ILE A 121 -6.37 -2.43 2.07
CA ILE A 121 -5.41 -2.23 3.13
C ILE A 121 -5.55 -0.80 3.60
N SER A 122 -5.99 -0.67 4.84
CA SER A 122 -6.19 0.59 5.54
C SER A 122 -4.86 1.33 5.72
N LEU A 123 -4.79 2.59 5.31
CA LEU A 123 -3.54 3.30 5.30
C LEU A 123 -3.65 4.79 5.43
N SER A 124 -2.60 5.38 5.96
CA SER A 124 -2.55 6.80 6.12
C SER A 124 -1.71 7.46 5.04
N ARG A 125 -2.30 8.44 4.41
CA ARG A 125 -1.59 9.44 3.64
C ARG A 125 -1.01 10.46 4.61
N LEU A 126 0.29 10.41 4.86
CA LEU A 126 1.03 11.50 5.46
C LEU A 126 2.26 11.74 4.59
N GLN A 127 2.26 12.87 3.87
CA GLN A 127 3.41 13.39 3.12
C GLN A 127 4.10 12.37 2.20
N GLY A 128 3.34 11.68 1.36
CA GLY A 128 3.89 10.77 0.36
C GLY A 128 4.37 9.42 0.91
N SER A 129 3.91 9.03 2.08
CA SER A 129 4.23 7.73 2.68
C SER A 129 3.00 6.86 2.84
N MET A 130 3.16 5.59 2.57
CA MET A 130 2.13 4.56 2.57
C MET A 130 2.48 3.44 3.54
N MET A 131 1.47 2.83 4.13
CA MET A 131 1.58 1.63 4.96
C MET A 131 0.70 0.52 4.41
N MET A 132 1.17 -0.73 4.45
CA MET A 132 0.40 -1.94 4.14
C MET A 132 0.18 -2.82 5.37
N ARG A 133 -0.97 -3.49 5.39
CA ARG A 133 -1.37 -4.44 6.42
C ARG A 133 -1.13 -5.86 5.98
#